data_9d496b2e4f987c73876f462ab5691e6a
#
_entry.id   9d496b2e4f987c73876f462ab5691e6a
#
_cell.length_a   1.000
_cell.length_b   1.000
_cell.length_c   1.000
_cell.angle_alpha   90.00
_cell.angle_beta   90.00
_cell.angle_gamma   90.00
#
_symmetry.space_group_name_H-M   'P 1'
#
loop_
_entity.id
_entity.type
_entity.pdbx_description
1 polymer ?
#
loop_
_entity_poly.entity_id
_entity_poly.type
_entity_poly.pdbx_seq_one_letter_code
_entity_poly.pdbx_strand_id
1 'polypeptide(L)'
;MNRNSRNAKAIAELLQNQGFDEIIVALGKDDSMGTAIKGKNENTPYILYKLFNQMCNADKLIFMALALGMGKENSERRINIDWNWKNN
;
A
#
# COMPACT_ATOMS: atom_id res chain seq x y z
N MET A 1 3.87 -13.17 -6.70
CA MET A 1 2.78 -12.30 -6.21
C MET A 1 1.86 -13.10 -5.30
N ASN A 2 1.62 -12.63 -4.09
CA ASN A 2 0.73 -13.35 -3.17
C ASN A 2 -0.73 -13.15 -3.56
N ARG A 3 -1.62 -13.93 -2.91
CA ARG A 3 -3.05 -13.86 -3.20
C ARG A 3 -3.63 -12.47 -2.98
N ASN A 4 -3.18 -11.79 -1.92
CA ASN A 4 -3.69 -10.46 -1.62
C ASN A 4 -3.30 -9.46 -2.70
N SER A 5 -2.09 -9.57 -3.23
CA SER A 5 -1.65 -8.70 -4.33
C SER A 5 -2.47 -8.95 -5.59
N ARG A 6 -2.75 -10.20 -5.92
CA ARG A 6 -3.58 -10.52 -7.09
C ARG A 6 -5.00 -9.99 -6.92
N ASN A 7 -5.56 -10.13 -5.72
CA ASN A 7 -6.90 -9.63 -5.45
C ASN A 7 -6.94 -8.11 -5.49
N ALA A 8 -5.93 -7.45 -4.93
CA ALA A 8 -5.86 -5.99 -4.97
C ALA A 8 -5.78 -5.49 -6.41
N LYS A 9 -4.98 -6.14 -7.26
CA LYS A 9 -4.86 -5.78 -8.66
C LYS A 9 -6.19 -5.96 -9.40
N ALA A 10 -6.87 -7.07 -9.16
CA ALA A 10 -8.15 -7.34 -9.81
C ALA A 10 -9.20 -6.30 -9.42
N ILE A 11 -9.25 -5.94 -8.13
CA ILE A 11 -10.17 -4.91 -7.66
C ILE A 11 -9.85 -3.56 -8.27
N ALA A 12 -8.56 -3.21 -8.35
CA ALA A 12 -8.14 -1.96 -8.95
C ALA A 12 -8.54 -1.88 -10.42
N GLU A 13 -8.38 -2.96 -11.18
CA GLU A 13 -8.79 -3.01 -12.58
C GLU A 13 -10.30 -2.84 -12.74
N LEU A 14 -11.07 -3.46 -11.86
CA LEU A 14 -12.52 -3.31 -11.85
C LEU A 14 -12.93 -1.85 -11.64
N LEU A 15 -12.31 -1.19 -10.66
CA LEU A 15 -12.61 0.20 -10.36
C LEU A 15 -12.16 1.13 -11.49
N GLN A 16 -11.03 0.81 -12.12
CA GLN A 16 -10.54 1.58 -13.26
C GLN A 16 -11.55 1.58 -14.40
N ASN A 17 -12.19 0.44 -14.64
CA ASN A 17 -13.22 0.32 -15.65
C ASN A 17 -14.47 1.13 -15.33
N GLN A 18 -14.64 1.53 -14.08
CA GLN A 18 -15.75 2.39 -13.67
C GLN A 18 -15.44 3.88 -13.77
N GLY A 19 -14.25 4.23 -14.26
CA GLY A 19 -13.91 5.61 -14.56
C GLY A 19 -13.20 6.37 -13.46
N PHE A 20 -12.73 5.69 -12.41
CA PHE A 20 -11.93 6.35 -11.38
C PHE A 20 -10.54 6.69 -11.92
N ASP A 21 -10.09 7.92 -11.69
CA ASP A 21 -8.80 8.39 -12.18
C ASP A 21 -7.63 7.94 -11.30
N GLU A 22 -7.85 7.83 -10.00
CA GLU A 22 -6.82 7.44 -9.04
C GLU A 22 -7.37 6.33 -8.15
N ILE A 23 -6.64 5.23 -8.07
CA ILE A 23 -7.09 4.06 -7.32
C ILE A 23 -5.94 3.53 -6.49
N ILE A 24 -6.18 3.37 -5.20
CA ILE A 24 -5.23 2.73 -4.29
C ILE A 24 -6.00 1.63 -3.57
N VAL A 25 -5.51 0.41 -3.69
CA VAL A 25 -6.12 -0.75 -3.02
C VAL A 25 -5.07 -1.39 -2.13
N ALA A 26 -5.44 -1.65 -0.88
CA ALA A 26 -4.57 -2.34 0.06
C ALA A 26 -5.40 -3.39 0.77
N LEU A 27 -4.97 -4.64 0.70
CA LEU A 27 -5.67 -5.77 1.31
C LEU A 27 -4.71 -6.51 2.22
N GLY A 28 -5.15 -6.78 3.44
CA GLY A 28 -4.37 -7.55 4.40
C GLY A 28 -5.15 -8.77 4.88
N LYS A 29 -4.54 -9.94 4.84
CA LYS A 29 -5.13 -11.17 5.33
C LYS A 29 -4.04 -12.21 5.55
N ASP A 30 -4.20 -13.01 6.61
CA ASP A 30 -3.26 -14.10 6.93
C ASP A 30 -1.82 -13.60 7.04
N ASP A 31 -1.62 -12.51 7.76
CA ASP A 31 -0.33 -11.89 8.02
C ASP A 31 0.41 -11.44 6.75
N SER A 32 -0.30 -11.24 5.66
CA SER A 32 0.28 -10.73 4.44
C SER A 32 -0.53 -9.55 3.91
N MET A 33 0.09 -8.75 3.06
CA MET A 33 -0.55 -7.57 2.49
C MET A 33 -0.26 -7.51 0.99
N GLY A 34 -1.28 -7.13 0.23
CA GLY A 34 -1.14 -6.88 -1.18
C GLY A 34 -1.69 -5.51 -1.52
N THR A 35 -1.04 -4.82 -2.44
CA THR A 35 -1.45 -3.48 -2.82
C THR A 35 -1.48 -3.33 -4.33
N ALA A 36 -2.27 -2.37 -4.80
CA ALA A 36 -2.29 -1.97 -6.20
C ALA A 36 -2.53 -0.48 -6.28
N ILE A 37 -1.80 0.18 -7.16
CA ILE A 37 -1.96 1.60 -7.44
C ILE A 37 -2.18 1.73 -8.94
N LYS A 38 -3.25 2.40 -9.32
CA LYS A 38 -3.60 2.67 -10.71
C LYS A 38 -3.97 4.14 -10.86
N GLY A 39 -3.65 4.72 -12.00
CA GLY A 39 -4.03 6.09 -12.29
C GLY A 39 -2.88 6.87 -12.91
N LYS A 40 -3.04 8.17 -12.91
CA LYS A 40 -2.10 9.08 -13.57
C LYS A 40 -0.83 9.33 -12.76
N ASN A 41 -0.78 8.87 -11.54
CA ASN A 41 0.36 9.01 -10.63
C ASN A 41 0.64 10.44 -10.14
N GLU A 42 0.10 11.45 -10.78
CA GLU A 42 0.33 12.83 -10.39
C GLU A 42 -0.22 13.15 -9.01
N ASN A 43 -1.35 12.55 -8.65
CA ASN A 43 -2.03 12.79 -7.38
C ASN A 43 -1.73 11.74 -6.33
N THR A 44 -0.98 10.70 -6.68
CA THR A 44 -0.71 9.60 -5.76
C THR A 44 -0.08 10.06 -4.44
N PRO A 45 0.95 10.93 -4.43
CA PRO A 45 1.52 11.38 -3.16
C PRO A 45 0.51 12.10 -2.28
N TYR A 46 -0.38 12.87 -2.87
CA TYR A 46 -1.39 13.62 -2.11
C TYR A 46 -2.43 12.71 -1.50
N ILE A 47 -2.84 11.67 -2.23
CA ILE A 47 -3.80 10.68 -1.73
C ILE A 47 -3.16 9.89 -0.58
N LEU A 48 -1.90 9.49 -0.74
CA LEU A 48 -1.19 8.78 0.33
C LEU A 48 -1.04 9.65 1.56
N TYR A 49 -0.81 10.95 1.38
CA TYR A 49 -0.73 11.88 2.50
C TYR A 49 -2.06 11.96 3.25
N LYS A 50 -3.18 11.98 2.53
CA LYS A 50 -4.50 11.97 3.15
C LYS A 50 -4.74 10.68 3.95
N LEU A 51 -4.33 9.54 3.41
CA LEU A 51 -4.43 8.29 4.13
C LEU A 51 -3.54 8.29 5.38
N PHE A 52 -2.33 8.83 5.25
CA PHE A 52 -1.43 8.98 6.39
C PHE A 52 -2.07 9.78 7.52
N ASN A 53 -2.76 10.87 7.19
CA ASN A 53 -3.41 11.72 8.19
C ASN A 53 -4.56 11.05 8.90
N GLN A 54 -5.08 9.95 8.38
CA GLN A 54 -6.15 9.18 9.02
C GLN A 54 -5.63 8.21 10.07
N MET A 55 -4.32 8.01 10.14
CA MET A 55 -3.72 7.11 11.10
C MET A 55 -3.59 7.79 12.47
N CYS A 56 -3.56 6.99 13.53
CA CYS A 56 -3.23 7.51 14.86
C CYS A 56 -1.75 7.91 14.91
N ASN A 57 -1.37 8.70 15.92
CA ASN A 57 -0.01 9.22 16.02
C ASN A 57 1.04 8.11 16.09
N ALA A 58 0.74 7.02 16.81
CA ALA A 58 1.69 5.90 16.91
C ALA A 58 1.95 5.29 15.53
N ASP A 59 0.87 5.08 14.75
CA ASP A 59 1.00 4.50 13.41
C ASP A 59 1.71 5.46 12.46
N LYS A 60 1.49 6.76 12.60
CA LYS A 60 2.20 7.75 11.79
C LYS A 60 3.71 7.66 12.01
N LEU A 61 4.13 7.49 13.26
CA LEU A 61 5.56 7.36 13.56
C LEU A 61 6.15 6.09 12.97
N ILE A 62 5.43 4.98 13.06
CA ILE A 62 5.86 3.72 12.47
C ILE A 62 5.97 3.86 10.95
N PHE A 63 4.95 4.46 10.32
CA PHE A 63 4.97 4.68 8.88
C PHE A 63 6.17 5.53 8.45
N MET A 64 6.44 6.62 9.18
CA MET A 64 7.57 7.49 8.86
C MET A 64 8.89 6.74 8.96
N ALA A 65 9.04 5.91 10.00
CA ALA A 65 10.24 5.10 10.16
C ALA A 65 10.41 4.12 8.99
N LEU A 66 9.34 3.47 8.59
CA LEU A 66 9.36 2.55 7.44
C LEU A 66 9.69 3.27 6.14
N ALA A 67 9.09 4.44 5.93
CA ALA A 67 9.33 5.22 4.72
C ALA A 67 10.78 5.68 4.59
N LEU A 68 11.44 5.90 5.73
CA LEU A 68 12.85 6.27 5.77
C LEU A 68 13.79 5.07 5.83
N GLY A 69 13.24 3.86 5.76
CA GLY A 69 14.04 2.64 5.81
C GLY A 69 14.42 2.18 7.21
N MET A 70 13.93 2.85 8.23
CA MET A 70 14.20 2.47 9.63
C MET A 70 13.22 1.40 10.07
N GLY A 71 13.65 0.48 10.90
CA GLY A 71 12.77 -0.55 11.45
C GLY A 71 12.29 -1.58 10.44
N LYS A 72 12.94 -1.68 9.30
CA LYS A 72 12.55 -2.59 8.22
C LYS A 72 12.51 -4.05 8.67
N GLU A 73 13.49 -4.49 9.45
CA GLU A 73 13.55 -5.86 9.93
C GLU A 73 12.36 -6.20 10.81
N ASN A 74 11.99 -5.29 11.68
CA ASN A 74 10.85 -5.50 12.57
C ASN A 74 9.55 -5.60 11.77
N SER A 75 9.43 -4.79 10.74
CA SER A 75 8.28 -4.82 9.85
C SER A 75 8.14 -6.18 9.16
N GLU A 76 9.24 -6.69 8.64
CA GLU A 76 9.24 -7.96 7.93
C GLU A 76 8.93 -9.16 8.83
N ARG A 77 9.23 -9.06 10.12
CA ARG A 77 8.93 -10.11 11.08
C ARG A 77 7.46 -10.14 11.48
N ARG A 78 6.80 -8.99 11.45
CA ARG A 78 5.43 -8.85 11.93
C ARG A 78 4.39 -9.08 10.84
N ILE A 79 4.67 -8.62 9.64
CA ILE A 79 3.77 -8.71 8.50
C ILE A 79 4.57 -9.12 7.29
N ASN A 80 4.09 -10.15 6.59
CA ASN A 80 4.68 -10.53 5.32
C ASN A 80 4.16 -9.58 4.25
N ILE A 81 4.95 -8.58 3.91
CA ILE A 81 4.59 -7.55 2.95
C ILE A 81 5.20 -7.90 1.60
N ASP A 82 4.41 -7.76 0.54
CA ASP A 82 4.89 -7.95 -0.81
C ASP A 82 5.67 -6.69 -1.24
N TRP A 83 7.00 -6.75 -1.11
CA TRP A 83 7.88 -5.62 -1.36
C TRP A 83 8.33 -5.54 -2.81
N ASN A 84 7.43 -5.64 -3.77
CA ASN A 84 7.79 -5.54 -5.17
C ASN A 84 8.55 -4.26 -5.49
N TRP A 85 8.26 -3.20 -4.76
CA TRP A 85 8.94 -1.93 -4.93
C TRP A 85 10.45 -2.01 -4.69
N LYS A 86 10.92 -2.98 -3.92
CA LYS A 86 12.35 -3.15 -3.67
C LYS A 86 13.12 -3.49 -4.93
N ASN A 87 12.46 -4.10 -5.88
CA ASN A 87 13.09 -4.62 -7.08
C ASN A 87 12.95 -3.68 -8.26
N ASN A 88 12.33 -2.56 -8.04
CA ASN A 88 12.11 -1.58 -9.11
C ASN A 88 13.16 -0.50 -9.13
#